data_d0d89d1ff99eebbed650b5d50c099920
#
_entry.id   d0d89d1ff99eebbed650b5d50c099920
#
_cell.length_a   1.000
_cell.length_b   1.000
_cell.length_c   1.000
_cell.angle_alpha   90.00
_cell.angle_beta   90.00
_cell.angle_gamma   90.00
#
_symmetry.space_group_name_H-M   'P 1'
#
loop_
_entity.id
_entity.type
_entity.pdbx_description
1 polymer ?
#
loop_
_entity_poly.entity_id
_entity_poly.type
_entity_poly.pdbx_seq_one_letter_code
_entity_poly.pdbx_strand_id
1 'polypeptide(L)'
;EFCTCPWFDPKKFYTDARLQAFNLQQVVDILFPRTASQAQMSAFRGESLYDRKKAILEPSFVCEALGIQGRVDLMTTDCKLLVEQKSGRNMNIETHQVDPGYHSYQLEPHYVQLLLYYGVLQHNFKLSNDRVNIRLLYSKYRPQDGLMVVAYYQKLFKEAIQYRNQLVAASFEIAKEGFEHALNEFTPEVLNVAGTQDFFYNKYLKPQIEAITKPLHTLSPLEEAYFCRMMTFVLREQMISKVGAQEGTNTS
;
A
#
# COMPACT_ATOMS: atom_id res chain seq x y z
N GLU A 1 3.97 -21.82 16.21
CA GLU A 1 5.05 -21.27 15.35
C GLU A 1 5.69 -20.03 15.98
N PHE A 2 4.92 -19.01 16.42
CA PHE A 2 5.49 -17.79 17.02
C PHE A 2 6.32 -18.04 18.28
N CYS A 3 5.98 -19.04 19.09
CA CYS A 3 6.71 -19.36 20.32
C CYS A 3 8.12 -19.91 20.07
N THR A 4 8.44 -20.32 18.87
CA THR A 4 9.77 -20.83 18.48
C THR A 4 10.69 -19.74 17.93
N CYS A 5 10.18 -18.53 17.71
CA CYS A 5 10.96 -17.40 17.25
C CYS A 5 11.68 -16.71 18.43
N PRO A 6 13.01 -16.74 18.52
CA PRO A 6 13.75 -16.18 19.66
C PRO A 6 13.60 -14.66 19.82
N TRP A 7 13.18 -13.96 18.78
CA TRP A 7 12.97 -12.50 18.78
C TRP A 7 11.52 -12.09 19.09
N PHE A 8 10.61 -13.07 19.21
CA PHE A 8 9.22 -12.80 19.47
C PHE A 8 8.96 -12.57 20.96
N ASP A 9 8.46 -11.38 21.29
CA ASP A 9 8.00 -11.03 22.64
C ASP A 9 6.47 -11.16 22.74
N PRO A 10 5.94 -12.26 23.30
CA PRO A 10 4.51 -12.48 23.40
C PRO A 10 3.79 -11.44 24.25
N LYS A 11 4.45 -10.90 25.29
CA LYS A 11 3.85 -9.91 26.19
C LYS A 11 3.66 -8.58 25.45
N LYS A 12 4.69 -8.14 24.76
CA LYS A 12 4.64 -6.93 23.94
C LYS A 12 3.58 -7.07 22.87
N PHE A 13 3.60 -8.18 22.12
CA PHE A 13 2.63 -8.44 21.05
C PHE A 13 1.18 -8.37 21.57
N TYR A 14 0.89 -9.05 22.71
CA TYR A 14 -0.42 -9.04 23.30
C TYR A 14 -0.85 -7.65 23.78
N THR A 15 0.06 -6.90 24.39
CA THR A 15 -0.20 -5.52 24.84
C THR A 15 -0.50 -4.60 23.67
N ASP A 16 0.31 -4.67 22.60
CA ASP A 16 0.12 -3.87 21.38
C ASP A 16 -1.21 -4.24 20.70
N ALA A 17 -1.55 -5.52 20.58
CA ALA A 17 -2.81 -5.97 19.99
C ALA A 17 -4.03 -5.48 20.79
N ARG A 18 -3.99 -5.54 22.12
CA ARG A 18 -5.06 -5.01 22.97
C ARG A 18 -5.23 -3.50 22.84
N LEU A 19 -4.12 -2.76 22.80
CA LEU A 19 -4.16 -1.30 22.60
C LEU A 19 -4.80 -0.95 21.25
N GLN A 20 -4.39 -1.64 20.19
CA GLN A 20 -4.96 -1.42 18.85
C GLN A 20 -6.45 -1.77 18.82
N ALA A 21 -6.85 -2.90 19.39
CA ALA A 21 -8.26 -3.29 19.50
C ALA A 21 -9.10 -2.23 20.23
N PHE A 22 -8.56 -1.68 21.31
CA PHE A 22 -9.22 -0.60 22.06
C PHE A 22 -9.35 0.67 21.21
N ASN A 23 -8.29 1.08 20.50
CA ASN A 23 -8.33 2.25 19.62
C ASN A 23 -9.33 2.05 18.46
N LEU A 24 -9.36 0.85 17.87
CA LEU A 24 -10.34 0.49 16.82
C LEU A 24 -11.78 0.57 17.35
N GLN A 25 -12.04 0.08 18.55
CA GLN A 25 -13.37 0.19 19.16
C GLN A 25 -13.78 1.66 19.32
N GLN A 26 -12.88 2.52 19.76
CA GLN A 26 -13.16 3.96 19.87
C GLN A 26 -13.46 4.60 18.49
N VAL A 27 -12.73 4.23 17.44
CA VAL A 27 -13.00 4.69 16.07
C VAL A 27 -14.38 4.25 15.60
N VAL A 28 -14.75 2.98 15.86
CA VAL A 28 -16.09 2.46 15.54
C VAL A 28 -17.17 3.26 16.26
N ASP A 29 -17.00 3.56 17.53
CA ASP A 29 -17.98 4.33 18.31
C ASP A 29 -18.07 5.80 17.85
N ILE A 30 -16.99 6.36 17.32
CA ILE A 30 -16.97 7.71 16.74
C ILE A 30 -17.70 7.74 15.38
N LEU A 31 -17.38 6.81 14.48
CA LEU A 31 -17.93 6.82 13.11
C LEU A 31 -19.33 6.20 13.03
N PHE A 32 -19.62 5.22 13.89
CA PHE A 32 -20.87 4.44 13.90
C PHE A 32 -21.49 4.41 15.30
N PRO A 33 -21.93 5.54 15.86
CA PRO A 33 -22.44 5.63 17.22
C PRO A 33 -23.69 4.74 17.42
N ARG A 34 -23.78 4.11 18.59
CA ARG A 34 -24.91 3.25 18.99
C ARG A 34 -25.90 3.99 19.85
N THR A 35 -25.47 5.06 20.51
CA THR A 35 -26.28 5.82 21.47
C THR A 35 -26.35 7.30 21.07
N ALA A 36 -27.40 7.98 21.53
CA ALA A 36 -27.52 9.42 21.32
C ALA A 36 -26.33 10.21 21.93
N SER A 37 -25.81 9.76 23.08
CA SER A 37 -24.66 10.39 23.72
C SER A 37 -23.39 10.25 22.87
N GLN A 38 -23.13 9.07 22.29
CA GLN A 38 -22.00 8.88 21.37
C GLN A 38 -22.16 9.75 20.12
N ALA A 39 -23.37 9.83 19.55
CA ALA A 39 -23.65 10.66 18.39
C ALA A 39 -23.41 12.15 18.67
N GLN A 40 -23.85 12.65 19.82
CA GLN A 40 -23.60 14.03 20.25
C GLN A 40 -22.10 14.31 20.42
N MET A 41 -21.35 13.39 21.02
CA MET A 41 -19.91 13.52 21.21
C MET A 41 -19.17 13.56 19.86
N SER A 42 -19.55 12.71 18.92
CA SER A 42 -18.98 12.69 17.58
C SER A 42 -19.30 13.97 16.81
N ALA A 43 -20.53 14.44 16.87
CA ALA A 43 -20.95 15.72 16.27
C ALA A 43 -20.20 16.91 16.87
N PHE A 44 -19.98 16.92 18.18
CA PHE A 44 -19.18 17.94 18.86
C PHE A 44 -17.73 17.99 18.35
N ARG A 45 -17.20 16.82 17.96
CA ARG A 45 -15.86 16.72 17.34
C ARG A 45 -15.85 17.04 15.84
N GLY A 46 -16.99 17.41 15.25
CA GLY A 46 -17.11 17.68 13.82
C GLY A 46 -17.06 16.43 12.94
N GLU A 47 -17.29 15.25 13.52
CA GLU A 47 -17.23 14.00 12.79
C GLU A 47 -18.53 13.69 12.05
N SER A 48 -18.42 13.18 10.83
CA SER A 48 -19.54 12.63 10.08
C SER A 48 -19.96 11.29 10.67
N LEU A 49 -21.28 11.05 10.76
CA LEU A 49 -21.85 9.84 11.31
C LEU A 49 -22.33 8.93 10.18
N TYR A 50 -22.14 7.62 10.36
CA TYR A 50 -22.51 6.62 9.39
C TYR A 50 -23.43 5.56 9.99
N ASP A 51 -24.29 4.99 9.15
CA ASP A 51 -25.17 3.88 9.55
C ASP A 51 -24.35 2.58 9.63
N ARG A 52 -24.29 1.99 10.81
CA ARG A 52 -23.58 0.73 11.05
C ARG A 52 -24.09 -0.41 10.17
N LYS A 53 -25.36 -0.43 9.82
CA LYS A 53 -25.96 -1.47 8.95
C LYS A 53 -25.41 -1.41 7.53
N LYS A 54 -24.82 -0.28 7.15
CA LYS A 54 -24.19 -0.08 5.85
C LYS A 54 -22.71 -0.40 5.83
N ALA A 55 -22.10 -0.68 6.97
CA ALA A 55 -20.67 -1.00 7.05
C ALA A 55 -20.38 -2.36 6.42
N ILE A 56 -19.38 -2.40 5.53
CA ILE A 56 -18.84 -3.61 4.94
C ILE A 56 -17.35 -3.67 5.30
N LEU A 57 -16.92 -4.82 5.81
CA LEU A 57 -15.51 -5.09 6.11
C LEU A 57 -14.88 -5.84 4.94
N GLU A 58 -13.66 -5.45 4.62
CA GLU A 58 -12.81 -6.08 3.61
C GLU A 58 -13.48 -6.31 2.23
N PRO A 59 -14.27 -5.36 1.70
CA PRO A 59 -14.82 -5.52 0.36
C PRO A 59 -13.70 -5.54 -0.69
N SER A 60 -13.81 -6.48 -1.62
CA SER A 60 -12.88 -6.59 -2.74
C SER A 60 -13.44 -5.92 -3.98
N PHE A 61 -12.57 -5.26 -4.74
CA PHE A 61 -12.91 -4.55 -5.97
C PHE A 61 -12.03 -4.99 -7.11
N VAL A 62 -12.62 -5.00 -8.29
CA VAL A 62 -11.92 -5.12 -9.57
C VAL A 62 -12.32 -3.94 -10.45
N CYS A 63 -11.35 -3.27 -11.05
CA CYS A 63 -11.58 -2.23 -12.03
C CYS A 63 -10.83 -2.61 -13.31
N GLU A 64 -11.54 -3.16 -14.29
CA GLU A 64 -10.97 -3.59 -15.56
C GLU A 64 -10.36 -2.43 -16.34
N ALA A 65 -11.05 -1.28 -16.35
CA ALA A 65 -10.59 -0.09 -17.05
C ALA A 65 -9.24 0.45 -16.55
N LEU A 66 -8.96 0.29 -15.25
CA LEU A 66 -7.70 0.66 -14.65
C LEU A 66 -6.72 -0.54 -14.53
N GLY A 67 -7.19 -1.77 -14.74
CA GLY A 67 -6.41 -2.98 -14.53
C GLY A 67 -5.92 -3.11 -13.08
N ILE A 68 -6.78 -2.77 -12.11
CA ILE A 68 -6.47 -2.78 -10.68
C ILE A 68 -7.52 -3.58 -9.95
N GLN A 69 -7.06 -4.40 -9.03
CA GLN A 69 -7.89 -5.04 -8.01
C GLN A 69 -7.36 -4.68 -6.63
N GLY A 70 -8.22 -4.67 -5.64
CA GLY A 70 -7.84 -4.36 -4.27
C GLY A 70 -8.91 -4.74 -3.27
N ARG A 71 -8.54 -4.71 -2.01
CA ARG A 71 -9.43 -4.94 -0.88
C ARG A 71 -9.20 -3.82 0.13
N VAL A 72 -10.27 -3.13 0.44
CA VAL A 72 -10.30 -2.03 1.41
C VAL A 72 -10.69 -2.59 2.78
N ASP A 73 -10.18 -2.04 3.87
CA ASP A 73 -10.48 -2.56 5.20
C ASP A 73 -11.93 -2.30 5.63
N LEU A 74 -12.45 -1.10 5.35
CA LEU A 74 -13.83 -0.73 5.68
C LEU A 74 -14.39 0.27 4.68
N MET A 75 -15.63 0.03 4.24
CA MET A 75 -16.44 1.04 3.55
C MET A 75 -17.91 0.94 3.93
N THR A 76 -18.70 1.94 3.52
CA THR A 76 -20.15 1.86 3.60
C THR A 76 -20.79 1.52 2.24
N THR A 77 -21.90 0.76 2.22
CA THR A 77 -22.59 0.35 0.99
C THR A 77 -23.07 1.51 0.14
N ASP A 78 -23.27 2.69 0.74
CA ASP A 78 -23.63 3.92 0.03
C ASP A 78 -22.39 4.72 -0.43
N CYS A 79 -21.21 4.15 -0.29
CA CYS A 79 -19.93 4.74 -0.67
C CYS A 79 -19.65 6.12 -0.04
N LYS A 80 -20.22 6.40 1.14
CA LYS A 80 -19.96 7.69 1.84
C LYS A 80 -18.71 7.69 2.68
N LEU A 81 -18.24 6.52 3.09
CA LEU A 81 -17.03 6.33 3.89
C LEU A 81 -16.15 5.26 3.29
N LEU A 82 -14.86 5.53 3.26
CA LEU A 82 -13.79 4.61 2.91
C LEU A 82 -12.69 4.74 3.95
N VAL A 83 -12.29 3.65 4.58
CA VAL A 83 -11.22 3.64 5.58
C VAL A 83 -10.19 2.56 5.24
N GLU A 84 -8.95 2.97 5.20
CA GLU A 84 -7.79 2.08 5.12
C GLU A 84 -7.06 2.10 6.45
N GLN A 85 -6.83 0.94 7.05
CA GLN A 85 -6.23 0.79 8.38
C GLN A 85 -4.79 0.30 8.29
N LYS A 86 -3.94 0.88 9.11
CA LYS A 86 -2.53 0.50 9.28
C LYS A 86 -2.24 0.22 10.75
N SER A 87 -1.65 -0.94 11.02
CA SER A 87 -1.25 -1.36 12.37
C SER A 87 0.17 -0.92 12.76
N GLY A 88 0.96 -0.46 11.77
CA GLY A 88 2.36 -0.08 11.94
C GLY A 88 2.58 1.27 12.60
N ARG A 89 3.87 1.58 12.82
CA ARG A 89 4.31 2.90 13.29
C ARG A 89 4.16 3.94 12.18
N ASN A 90 3.87 5.15 12.60
CA ASN A 90 3.92 6.33 11.75
C ASN A 90 4.82 7.38 12.41
N MET A 91 6.01 7.57 11.84
CA MET A 91 7.01 8.48 12.40
C MET A 91 6.54 9.93 12.39
N ASN A 92 5.74 10.34 11.41
CA ASN A 92 5.20 11.69 11.35
C ASN A 92 4.27 11.99 12.53
N ILE A 93 3.47 11.03 12.96
CA ILE A 93 2.66 11.15 14.19
C ILE A 93 3.56 11.20 15.42
N GLU A 94 4.56 10.32 15.52
CA GLU A 94 5.42 10.20 16.70
C GLU A 94 6.33 11.42 16.89
N THR A 95 6.74 12.06 15.80
CA THR A 95 7.60 13.26 15.82
C THR A 95 6.83 14.57 15.67
N HIS A 96 5.50 14.49 15.52
CA HIS A 96 4.63 15.65 15.22
C HIS A 96 5.09 16.44 13.98
N GLN A 97 5.69 15.75 13.00
CA GLN A 97 6.14 16.35 11.76
C GLN A 97 5.06 16.18 10.69
N VAL A 98 4.45 17.29 10.32
CA VAL A 98 3.48 17.34 9.23
C VAL A 98 4.22 17.26 7.90
N ASP A 99 3.75 16.40 7.00
CA ASP A 99 4.24 16.38 5.63
C ASP A 99 3.94 17.74 4.96
N PRO A 100 4.95 18.45 4.44
CA PRO A 100 4.76 19.77 3.88
C PRO A 100 3.89 19.79 2.61
N GLY A 101 3.80 18.67 1.87
CA GLY A 101 2.97 18.56 0.66
C GLY A 101 1.49 18.33 0.95
N TYR A 102 1.18 17.62 2.04
CA TYR A 102 -0.20 17.21 2.37
C TYR A 102 -0.75 17.89 3.62
N HIS A 103 0.06 18.62 4.37
CA HIS A 103 -0.30 19.26 5.64
C HIS A 103 -0.93 18.28 6.65
N SER A 104 -0.47 17.03 6.65
CA SER A 104 -1.00 15.94 7.46
C SER A 104 0.13 14.96 7.85
N TYR A 105 -0.17 14.06 8.81
CA TYR A 105 0.78 13.04 9.28
C TYR A 105 0.78 11.77 8.44
N GLN A 106 0.04 11.70 7.36
CA GLN A 106 -0.02 10.50 6.52
C GLN A 106 1.33 10.17 5.89
N LEU A 107 1.64 8.87 5.81
CA LEU A 107 2.76 8.39 5.03
C LEU A 107 2.32 8.23 3.57
N GLU A 108 3.11 8.74 2.65
CA GLU A 108 2.78 8.75 1.22
C GLU A 108 2.41 7.36 0.65
N PRO A 109 3.14 6.26 0.94
CA PRO A 109 2.75 4.95 0.41
C PRO A 109 1.35 4.49 0.84
N HIS A 110 0.96 4.78 2.09
CA HIS A 110 -0.38 4.44 2.61
C HIS A 110 -1.46 5.34 2.01
N TYR A 111 -1.10 6.60 1.77
CA TYR A 111 -2.00 7.54 1.12
C TYR A 111 -2.23 7.18 -0.34
N VAL A 112 -1.18 6.85 -1.09
CA VAL A 112 -1.28 6.38 -2.48
C VAL A 112 -2.16 5.13 -2.58
N GLN A 113 -2.01 4.16 -1.68
CA GLN A 113 -2.87 2.97 -1.64
C GLN A 113 -4.36 3.35 -1.50
N LEU A 114 -4.67 4.24 -0.58
CA LEU A 114 -6.05 4.72 -0.37
C LEU A 114 -6.58 5.49 -1.58
N LEU A 115 -5.74 6.31 -2.23
CA LEU A 115 -6.11 7.02 -3.47
C LEU A 115 -6.40 6.04 -4.61
N LEU A 116 -5.64 4.96 -4.74
CA LEU A 116 -5.89 3.91 -5.73
C LEU A 116 -7.24 3.23 -5.48
N TYR A 117 -7.57 2.87 -4.24
CA TYR A 117 -8.87 2.30 -3.90
C TYR A 117 -10.02 3.26 -4.20
N TYR A 118 -9.85 4.52 -3.82
CA TYR A 118 -10.85 5.55 -4.13
C TYR A 118 -11.03 5.75 -5.64
N GLY A 119 -9.94 5.76 -6.40
CA GLY A 119 -9.97 5.86 -7.87
C GLY A 119 -10.70 4.68 -8.53
N VAL A 120 -10.53 3.46 -8.01
CA VAL A 120 -11.29 2.28 -8.44
C VAL A 120 -12.79 2.49 -8.20
N LEU A 121 -13.18 2.96 -7.02
CA LEU A 121 -14.59 3.24 -6.69
C LEU A 121 -15.17 4.34 -7.57
N GLN A 122 -14.43 5.43 -7.79
CA GLN A 122 -14.85 6.51 -8.70
C GLN A 122 -15.12 5.98 -10.11
N HIS A 123 -14.22 5.14 -10.62
CA HIS A 123 -14.35 4.58 -11.96
C HIS A 123 -15.53 3.64 -12.10
N ASN A 124 -15.68 2.72 -11.14
CA ASN A 124 -16.74 1.71 -11.15
C ASN A 124 -18.13 2.30 -10.90
N PHE A 125 -18.24 3.26 -9.98
CA PHE A 125 -19.53 3.79 -9.52
C PHE A 125 -19.80 5.24 -9.94
N LYS A 126 -18.88 5.86 -10.73
CA LYS A 126 -18.99 7.24 -11.20
C LYS A 126 -19.25 8.23 -10.06
N LEU A 127 -18.54 8.05 -8.96
CA LEU A 127 -18.69 8.90 -7.77
C LEU A 127 -18.06 10.27 -7.99
N SER A 128 -18.70 11.33 -7.47
CA SER A 128 -18.11 12.67 -7.39
C SER A 128 -17.19 12.78 -6.18
N ASN A 129 -16.14 13.62 -6.28
CA ASN A 129 -15.07 13.76 -5.27
C ASN A 129 -15.56 14.18 -3.88
N ASP A 130 -16.67 14.85 -3.79
CA ASP A 130 -17.25 15.44 -2.57
C ASP A 130 -18.21 14.49 -1.83
N ARG A 131 -18.48 13.31 -2.38
CA ARG A 131 -19.45 12.37 -1.80
C ARG A 131 -18.85 11.35 -0.85
N VAL A 132 -17.53 11.10 -0.95
CA VAL A 132 -16.87 10.05 -0.20
C VAL A 132 -15.90 10.67 0.80
N ASN A 133 -16.08 10.34 2.07
CA ASN A 133 -15.10 10.66 3.10
C ASN A 133 -14.04 9.56 3.12
N ILE A 134 -12.83 9.89 2.71
CA ILE A 134 -11.71 8.94 2.70
C ILE A 134 -10.81 9.17 3.92
N ARG A 135 -10.48 8.09 4.61
CA ARG A 135 -9.73 8.13 5.86
C ARG A 135 -8.60 7.12 5.92
N LEU A 136 -7.47 7.56 6.45
CA LEU A 136 -6.40 6.68 6.92
C LEU A 136 -6.52 6.50 8.42
N LEU A 137 -6.42 5.27 8.87
CA LEU A 137 -6.47 4.90 10.28
C LEU A 137 -5.18 4.20 10.70
N TYR A 138 -4.42 4.81 11.57
CA TYR A 138 -3.28 4.18 12.24
C TYR A 138 -3.72 3.67 13.61
N SER A 139 -4.08 2.40 13.69
CA SER A 139 -4.71 1.79 14.89
C SER A 139 -3.82 1.76 16.14
N LYS A 140 -2.51 1.92 15.96
CA LYS A 140 -1.56 2.05 17.06
C LYS A 140 -1.79 3.29 17.91
N TYR A 141 -2.37 4.35 17.36
CA TYR A 141 -2.54 5.64 18.00
C TYR A 141 -4.01 5.86 18.39
N ARG A 142 -4.24 6.79 19.33
CA ARG A 142 -5.59 7.20 19.70
C ARG A 142 -6.33 7.80 18.48
N PRO A 143 -7.65 7.73 18.41
CA PRO A 143 -8.41 8.25 17.27
C PRO A 143 -8.09 9.71 16.91
N GLN A 144 -7.77 10.55 17.90
CA GLN A 144 -7.42 11.96 17.68
C GLN A 144 -6.17 12.14 16.81
N ASP A 145 -5.21 11.21 16.93
CA ASP A 145 -3.94 11.25 16.22
C ASP A 145 -3.93 10.29 15.03
N GLY A 146 -4.62 9.14 15.18
CA GLY A 146 -4.57 8.03 14.25
C GLY A 146 -5.64 8.02 13.16
N LEU A 147 -6.81 8.66 13.39
CA LEU A 147 -7.89 8.70 12.40
C LEU A 147 -7.83 10.01 11.60
N MET A 148 -7.27 9.95 10.41
CA MET A 148 -7.06 11.12 9.56
C MET A 148 -8.09 11.18 8.45
N VAL A 149 -8.67 12.38 8.23
CA VAL A 149 -9.38 12.70 6.99
C VAL A 149 -8.33 13.09 5.96
N VAL A 150 -8.38 12.47 4.79
CA VAL A 150 -7.48 12.79 3.70
C VAL A 150 -8.26 13.26 2.48
N ALA A 151 -7.71 14.25 1.78
CA ALA A 151 -8.31 14.75 0.56
C ALA A 151 -7.94 13.86 -0.64
N TYR A 152 -8.79 13.82 -1.66
CA TYR A 152 -8.42 13.19 -2.90
C TYR A 152 -7.51 14.09 -3.72
N TYR A 153 -6.32 13.58 -4.06
CA TYR A 153 -5.35 14.30 -4.86
C TYR A 153 -5.17 13.61 -6.23
N GLN A 154 -5.90 14.10 -7.20
CA GLN A 154 -5.98 13.50 -8.54
C GLN A 154 -4.62 13.40 -9.24
N LYS A 155 -3.73 14.37 -9.02
CA LYS A 155 -2.40 14.35 -9.64
C LYS A 155 -1.60 13.14 -9.14
N LEU A 156 -1.54 12.94 -7.83
CA LEU A 156 -0.84 11.81 -7.21
C LEU A 156 -1.45 10.47 -7.64
N PHE A 157 -2.78 10.38 -7.74
CA PHE A 157 -3.44 9.19 -8.27
C PHE A 157 -2.99 8.89 -9.71
N LYS A 158 -2.95 9.89 -10.58
CA LYS A 158 -2.48 9.72 -11.97
C LYS A 158 -1.01 9.31 -12.03
N GLU A 159 -0.16 9.92 -11.23
CA GLU A 159 1.26 9.56 -11.12
C GLU A 159 1.43 8.10 -10.67
N ALA A 160 0.66 7.65 -9.66
CA ALA A 160 0.67 6.26 -9.22
C ALA A 160 0.26 5.27 -10.32
N ILE A 161 -0.78 5.61 -11.10
CA ILE A 161 -1.19 4.80 -12.27
C ILE A 161 -0.09 4.76 -13.34
N GLN A 162 0.53 5.89 -13.65
CA GLN A 162 1.62 5.96 -14.62
C GLN A 162 2.82 5.12 -14.16
N TYR A 163 3.20 5.23 -12.89
CA TYR A 163 4.28 4.45 -12.32
C TYR A 163 3.99 2.93 -12.38
N ARG A 164 2.77 2.53 -12.01
CA ARG A 164 2.34 1.14 -12.18
C ARG A 164 2.45 0.67 -13.63
N ASN A 165 2.03 1.50 -14.60
CA ASN A 165 2.12 1.15 -16.01
C ASN A 165 3.58 0.97 -16.46
N GLN A 166 4.50 1.79 -15.97
CA GLN A 166 5.94 1.64 -16.24
C GLN A 166 6.48 0.33 -15.67
N LEU A 167 6.11 -0.04 -14.44
CA LEU A 167 6.51 -1.33 -13.84
C LEU A 167 5.98 -2.52 -14.64
N VAL A 168 4.73 -2.45 -15.09
CA VAL A 168 4.13 -3.50 -15.92
C VAL A 168 4.85 -3.58 -17.28
N ALA A 169 5.11 -2.44 -17.92
CA ALA A 169 5.83 -2.41 -19.20
C ALA A 169 7.23 -3.01 -19.09
N ALA A 170 7.99 -2.61 -18.04
CA ALA A 170 9.30 -3.20 -17.78
C ALA A 170 9.25 -4.72 -17.53
N SER A 171 8.23 -5.19 -16.81
CA SER A 171 8.02 -6.64 -16.60
C SER A 171 7.76 -7.38 -17.91
N PHE A 172 6.97 -6.80 -18.83
CA PHE A 172 6.73 -7.36 -20.16
C PHE A 172 8.00 -7.35 -21.00
N GLU A 173 8.76 -6.27 -20.96
CA GLU A 173 10.03 -6.14 -21.69
C GLU A 173 11.02 -7.23 -21.25
N ILE A 174 11.23 -7.39 -19.94
CA ILE A 174 12.11 -8.44 -19.42
C ILE A 174 11.59 -9.85 -19.81
N ALA A 175 10.29 -10.09 -19.72
CA ALA A 175 9.72 -11.39 -20.11
C ALA A 175 9.90 -11.69 -21.61
N LYS A 176 9.89 -10.65 -22.45
CA LYS A 176 10.07 -10.77 -23.91
C LYS A 176 11.55 -10.90 -24.29
N GLU A 177 12.39 -9.96 -23.86
CA GLU A 177 13.78 -9.82 -24.27
C GLU A 177 14.77 -10.69 -23.45
N GLY A 178 14.40 -11.05 -22.23
CA GLY A 178 15.25 -11.79 -21.29
C GLY A 178 15.81 -10.92 -20.18
N PHE A 179 16.29 -11.58 -19.12
CA PHE A 179 16.80 -10.89 -17.92
C PHE A 179 18.22 -10.35 -18.11
N GLU A 180 18.96 -10.82 -19.11
CA GLU A 180 20.31 -10.35 -19.43
C GLU A 180 20.35 -8.85 -19.66
N HIS A 181 19.35 -8.31 -20.32
CA HIS A 181 19.25 -6.87 -20.58
C HIS A 181 19.08 -6.09 -19.26
N ALA A 182 18.21 -6.56 -18.39
CA ALA A 182 17.99 -5.92 -17.10
C ALA A 182 19.20 -6.02 -16.16
N LEU A 183 19.94 -7.13 -16.20
CA LEU A 183 21.10 -7.35 -15.32
C LEU A 183 22.17 -6.27 -15.49
N ASN A 184 22.40 -5.78 -16.70
CA ASN A 184 23.37 -4.74 -16.99
C ASN A 184 22.98 -3.38 -16.38
N GLU A 185 21.70 -3.16 -16.09
CA GLU A 185 21.19 -1.94 -15.45
C GLU A 185 21.19 -2.02 -13.92
N PHE A 186 21.43 -3.19 -13.32
CA PHE A 186 21.51 -3.34 -11.87
C PHE A 186 22.84 -2.84 -11.31
N THR A 187 23.06 -1.53 -11.39
CA THR A 187 24.21 -0.86 -10.79
C THR A 187 23.80 0.05 -9.64
N PRO A 188 24.69 0.34 -8.67
CA PRO A 188 24.40 1.26 -7.57
C PRO A 188 23.98 2.65 -8.05
N GLU A 189 24.50 3.10 -9.18
CA GLU A 189 24.22 4.40 -9.77
C GLU A 189 22.79 4.45 -10.31
N VAL A 190 22.37 3.42 -11.04
CA VAL A 190 21.00 3.33 -11.59
C VAL A 190 19.98 3.16 -10.48
N LEU A 191 20.29 2.34 -9.48
CA LEU A 191 19.38 2.11 -8.33
C LEU A 191 19.30 3.28 -7.35
N ASN A 192 20.24 4.22 -7.41
CA ASN A 192 20.20 5.49 -6.68
C ASN A 192 19.38 6.54 -7.43
N VAL A 193 18.08 6.30 -7.57
CA VAL A 193 17.16 7.15 -8.36
C VAL A 193 17.16 8.61 -7.90
N ALA A 194 17.35 8.88 -6.61
CA ALA A 194 17.44 10.23 -6.06
C ALA A 194 18.75 10.95 -6.40
N GLY A 195 19.77 10.22 -6.86
CA GLY A 195 21.10 10.78 -7.18
C GLY A 195 21.83 11.38 -5.96
N THR A 196 21.31 11.14 -4.75
CA THR A 196 21.90 11.69 -3.54
C THR A 196 23.12 10.89 -3.11
N GLN A 197 24.12 11.57 -2.56
CA GLN A 197 25.30 10.96 -1.95
C GLN A 197 25.51 11.47 -0.52
N ASP A 198 24.41 11.70 0.17
CA ASP A 198 24.40 12.15 1.54
C ASP A 198 24.86 11.05 2.52
N PHE A 199 24.96 11.42 3.81
CA PHE A 199 25.34 10.50 4.86
C PHE A 199 24.41 9.29 4.96
N PHE A 200 23.07 9.49 4.78
CA PHE A 200 22.11 8.42 4.88
C PHE A 200 22.27 7.41 3.73
N TYR A 201 22.42 7.89 2.50
CA TYR A 201 22.69 7.04 1.36
C TYR A 201 23.97 6.22 1.55
N ASN A 202 25.09 6.88 1.85
CA ASN A 202 26.38 6.21 1.97
C ASN A 202 26.43 5.20 3.11
N LYS A 203 25.77 5.48 4.24
CA LYS A 203 25.82 4.63 5.43
C LYS A 203 24.81 3.47 5.38
N TYR A 204 23.62 3.67 4.79
CA TYR A 204 22.53 2.70 4.89
C TYR A 204 22.08 2.14 3.55
N LEU A 205 21.86 2.97 2.53
CA LEU A 205 21.31 2.52 1.26
C LEU A 205 22.34 1.89 0.34
N LYS A 206 23.49 2.54 0.14
CA LYS A 206 24.54 2.04 -0.73
C LYS A 206 25.04 0.64 -0.34
N PRO A 207 25.33 0.32 0.94
CA PRO A 207 25.72 -1.04 1.31
C PRO A 207 24.65 -2.10 1.01
N GLN A 208 23.36 -1.76 1.14
CA GLN A 208 22.27 -2.68 0.81
C GLN A 208 22.17 -2.90 -0.71
N ILE A 209 22.29 -1.85 -1.51
CA ILE A 209 22.31 -1.95 -2.97
C ILE A 209 23.52 -2.77 -3.41
N GLU A 210 24.71 -2.49 -2.89
CA GLU A 210 25.91 -3.24 -3.21
C GLU A 210 25.85 -4.71 -2.80
N ALA A 211 25.19 -5.04 -1.69
CA ALA A 211 25.00 -6.42 -1.26
C ALA A 211 24.19 -7.25 -2.28
N ILE A 212 23.33 -6.60 -3.05
CA ILE A 212 22.52 -7.24 -4.11
C ILE A 212 23.29 -7.22 -5.44
N THR A 213 23.86 -6.08 -5.81
CA THR A 213 24.47 -5.89 -7.15
C THR A 213 25.82 -6.56 -7.29
N LYS A 214 26.69 -6.50 -6.29
CA LYS A 214 28.04 -7.11 -6.36
C LYS A 214 28.04 -8.59 -6.68
N PRO A 215 27.23 -9.45 -6.01
CA PRO A 215 27.18 -10.87 -6.37
C PRO A 215 26.77 -11.10 -7.81
N LEU A 216 25.84 -10.32 -8.36
CA LEU A 216 25.36 -10.46 -9.73
C LEU A 216 26.45 -10.15 -10.77
N HIS A 217 27.33 -9.19 -10.48
CA HIS A 217 28.44 -8.82 -11.38
C HIS A 217 29.72 -9.63 -11.17
N THR A 218 29.70 -10.61 -10.28
CA THR A 218 30.85 -11.51 -10.04
C THR A 218 30.59 -12.94 -10.48
N LEU A 219 29.48 -13.20 -11.15
CA LEU A 219 29.10 -14.51 -11.68
C LEU A 219 30.07 -14.90 -12.82
N SER A 220 30.38 -16.19 -12.90
CA SER A 220 31.00 -16.74 -14.09
C SER A 220 30.01 -16.72 -15.28
N PRO A 221 30.48 -16.77 -16.53
CA PRO A 221 29.57 -16.74 -17.70
C PRO A 221 28.47 -17.83 -17.68
N LEU A 222 28.77 -18.98 -17.12
CA LEU A 222 27.79 -20.07 -16.98
C LEU A 222 26.75 -19.75 -15.90
N GLU A 223 27.19 -19.25 -14.76
CA GLU A 223 26.30 -18.85 -13.66
C GLU A 223 25.38 -17.70 -14.09
N GLU A 224 25.92 -16.70 -14.78
CA GLU A 224 25.16 -15.58 -15.32
C GLU A 224 24.10 -16.07 -16.31
N ALA A 225 24.49 -16.89 -17.28
CA ALA A 225 23.54 -17.45 -18.26
C ALA A 225 22.45 -18.29 -17.59
N TYR A 226 22.80 -19.09 -16.58
CA TYR A 226 21.83 -19.88 -15.81
C TYR A 226 20.89 -18.95 -15.01
N PHE A 227 21.43 -17.99 -14.29
CA PHE A 227 20.66 -17.03 -13.50
C PHE A 227 19.69 -16.26 -14.38
N CYS A 228 20.13 -15.68 -15.48
CA CYS A 228 19.29 -14.91 -16.39
C CYS A 228 18.17 -15.75 -17.01
N ARG A 229 18.46 -17.00 -17.42
CA ARG A 229 17.44 -17.93 -17.93
C ARG A 229 16.39 -18.28 -16.88
N MET A 230 16.81 -18.56 -15.65
CA MET A 230 15.88 -18.87 -14.56
C MET A 230 15.01 -17.66 -14.19
N MET A 231 15.60 -16.48 -14.12
CA MET A 231 14.84 -15.24 -13.85
C MET A 231 13.85 -14.94 -14.98
N THR A 232 14.26 -15.09 -16.24
CA THR A 232 13.36 -14.93 -17.39
C THR A 232 12.20 -15.93 -17.31
N PHE A 233 12.49 -17.19 -17.00
CA PHE A 233 11.46 -18.23 -16.83
C PHE A 233 10.47 -17.86 -15.72
N VAL A 234 10.95 -17.50 -14.54
CA VAL A 234 10.09 -17.12 -13.40
C VAL A 234 9.19 -15.92 -13.75
N LEU A 235 9.74 -14.90 -14.41
CA LEU A 235 8.97 -13.73 -14.82
C LEU A 235 7.91 -14.07 -15.88
N ARG A 236 8.22 -14.94 -16.84
CA ARG A 236 7.25 -15.43 -17.84
C ARG A 236 6.12 -16.20 -17.18
N GLU A 237 6.42 -17.12 -16.26
CA GLU A 237 5.41 -17.86 -15.50
C GLU A 237 4.53 -16.95 -14.66
N GLN A 238 5.11 -15.95 -14.00
CA GLN A 238 4.34 -14.95 -13.26
C GLN A 238 3.41 -14.15 -14.17
N MET A 239 3.88 -13.79 -15.36
CA MET A 239 3.08 -13.05 -16.34
C MET A 239 1.93 -13.90 -16.87
N ILE A 240 2.20 -15.14 -17.27
CA ILE A 240 1.18 -16.09 -17.72
C ILE A 240 0.13 -16.33 -16.63
N SER A 241 0.56 -16.48 -15.38
CA SER A 241 -0.34 -16.64 -14.25
C SER A 241 -1.28 -15.44 -14.03
N LYS A 242 -0.84 -14.22 -14.37
CA LYS A 242 -1.63 -12.99 -14.19
C LYS A 242 -2.51 -12.66 -15.39
N VAL A 243 -2.01 -12.90 -16.60
CA VAL A 243 -2.66 -12.46 -17.86
C VAL A 243 -3.42 -13.60 -18.52
N GLY A 244 -3.11 -14.85 -18.15
CA GLY A 244 -3.58 -16.06 -18.82
C GLY A 244 -2.72 -16.44 -20.03
N ALA A 245 -2.79 -17.70 -20.44
CA ALA A 245 -2.20 -18.16 -21.69
C ALA A 245 -3.03 -17.62 -22.88
N GLN A 246 -2.37 -17.14 -23.93
CA GLN A 246 -3.06 -16.63 -25.12
C GLN A 246 -3.86 -17.71 -25.90
N GLU A 247 -3.59 -18.97 -25.64
CA GLU A 247 -4.39 -20.08 -26.19
C GLU A 247 -5.37 -20.53 -25.11
N GLY A 248 -6.64 -20.19 -25.34
CA GLY A 248 -7.74 -20.66 -24.52
C GLY A 248 -7.82 -22.18 -24.52
N THR A 249 -7.19 -22.81 -23.58
CA THR A 249 -7.63 -24.14 -23.17
C THR A 249 -8.88 -23.95 -22.34
N ASN A 250 -10.03 -23.99 -22.99
CA ASN A 250 -11.28 -24.35 -22.37
C ASN A 250 -11.10 -25.74 -21.76
N THR A 251 -10.67 -25.82 -20.52
CA THR A 251 -10.87 -26.99 -19.71
C THR A 251 -12.21 -26.83 -19.03
N SER A 252 -13.20 -27.47 -19.65
CA SER A 252 -14.50 -27.81 -19.07
C SER A 252 -14.39 -28.48 -17.69
#